data_a20f9d047c8bc9563a456880b5e932eb
#
_entry.id   a20f9d047c8bc9563a456880b5e932eb
#
_cell.length_a   1.000
_cell.length_b   1.000
_cell.length_c   1.000
_cell.angle_alpha   90.00
_cell.angle_beta   90.00
_cell.angle_gamma   90.00
#
_symmetry.space_group_name_H-M   'P 1'
#
loop_
_entity.id
_entity.type
_entity.pdbx_description
1 polymer ?
#
loop_
_entity_poly.entity_id
_entity_poly.type
_entity_poly.pdbx_seq_one_letter_code
_entity_poly.pdbx_strand_id
1 'polypeptide(L)'
;MKAVILESYVMEEGDLDWSGVKALVPDTVSYVRTAYEEIAPRIGDANIVLLNKCRMDEEILQQCPNLKWVGIIATGTDNLDLEACRRHGVAVANVPGYSTYSVAQMTFSLLLAICQCAERYNRAVKQGCWQLDIPESIGLLPQMELYGKTYGVYGYGSIGRQSARIARAFGMEVLVCTRTVRPEYAADGVEFVDYDTLLRRCDILSLHCPATPQTRGLVNAEALAKMKPGAILLNTARGALVDEEAVAAALHSGQLGFYGADAFVTEPLPRESPLRAEPHAILTPHIAWTTREALQNLMDITTRNLRTWLEGNGEHIVNR
;
A
#
# COMPACT_ATOMS: atom_id res chain seq x y z
N MET A 1 24.46 -15.14 -18.01
CA MET A 1 23.19 -14.42 -18.03
C MET A 1 23.47 -12.98 -17.64
N LYS A 2 22.72 -12.05 -18.20
CA LYS A 2 22.83 -10.62 -17.93
C LYS A 2 21.56 -10.13 -17.25
N ALA A 3 21.71 -9.32 -16.23
CA ALA A 3 20.60 -8.71 -15.50
C ALA A 3 20.60 -7.18 -15.61
N VAL A 4 19.42 -6.59 -15.58
CA VAL A 4 19.25 -5.14 -15.56
C VAL A 4 18.32 -4.76 -14.42
N ILE A 5 18.75 -3.83 -13.58
CA ILE A 5 17.96 -3.18 -12.56
C ILE A 5 17.53 -1.82 -13.12
N LEU A 6 16.23 -1.66 -13.38
CA LEU A 6 15.70 -0.43 -14.00
C LEU A 6 15.51 0.71 -12.99
N GLU A 7 15.39 0.37 -11.69
CA GLU A 7 15.19 1.32 -10.60
C GLU A 7 15.98 0.83 -9.38
N SER A 8 17.15 1.40 -9.12
CA SER A 8 18.09 0.86 -8.13
C SER A 8 17.84 1.32 -6.71
N TYR A 9 16.94 2.29 -6.49
CA TYR A 9 16.51 2.73 -5.15
C TYR A 9 15.03 3.16 -5.13
N VAL A 10 14.48 3.29 -3.94
CA VAL A 10 13.06 3.68 -3.70
C VAL A 10 12.95 5.14 -3.29
N MET A 11 13.60 5.52 -2.20
CA MET A 11 13.55 6.86 -1.62
C MET A 11 14.88 7.60 -1.79
N GLU A 12 15.99 6.93 -1.47
CA GLU A 12 17.33 7.49 -1.55
C GLU A 12 18.33 6.44 -2.01
N GLU A 13 19.43 6.88 -2.61
CA GLU A 13 20.49 5.99 -3.09
C GLU A 13 21.06 5.17 -1.93
N GLY A 14 21.09 3.85 -2.10
CA GLY A 14 21.61 2.90 -1.13
C GLY A 14 20.55 2.33 -0.15
N ASP A 15 19.27 2.67 -0.30
CA ASP A 15 18.19 2.10 0.52
C ASP A 15 17.88 0.63 0.20
N LEU A 16 18.33 0.13 -0.96
CA LEU A 16 18.20 -1.27 -1.39
C LEU A 16 19.58 -1.95 -1.52
N ASP A 17 19.77 -3.05 -0.81
CA ASP A 17 20.98 -3.87 -0.92
C ASP A 17 20.86 -4.88 -2.09
N TRP A 18 21.51 -4.56 -3.20
CA TRP A 18 21.57 -5.39 -4.40
C TRP A 18 22.69 -6.43 -4.40
N SER A 19 23.48 -6.54 -3.33
CA SER A 19 24.65 -7.44 -3.26
C SER A 19 24.29 -8.89 -3.53
N GLY A 20 23.16 -9.37 -2.98
CA GLY A 20 22.66 -10.73 -3.17
C GLY A 20 22.31 -11.02 -4.64
N VAL A 21 21.66 -10.09 -5.33
CA VAL A 21 21.33 -10.21 -6.77
C VAL A 21 22.61 -10.21 -7.62
N LYS A 22 23.54 -9.27 -7.37
CA LYS A 22 24.82 -9.16 -8.09
C LYS A 22 25.72 -10.37 -7.87
N ALA A 23 25.66 -11.01 -6.70
CA ALA A 23 26.39 -12.25 -6.44
C ALA A 23 25.84 -13.43 -7.27
N LEU A 24 24.53 -13.50 -7.54
CA LEU A 24 23.91 -14.51 -8.39
C LEU A 24 24.14 -14.27 -9.89
N VAL A 25 24.14 -12.99 -10.30
CA VAL A 25 24.36 -12.57 -11.69
C VAL A 25 25.37 -11.44 -11.71
N PRO A 26 26.69 -11.75 -11.78
CA PRO A 26 27.75 -10.73 -11.75
C PRO A 26 27.66 -9.71 -12.90
N ASP A 27 27.13 -10.11 -14.07
CA ASP A 27 26.85 -9.20 -15.19
C ASP A 27 25.50 -8.49 -14.97
N THR A 28 25.47 -7.59 -13.99
CA THR A 28 24.30 -6.79 -13.63
C THR A 28 24.57 -5.31 -13.83
N VAL A 29 23.77 -4.68 -14.68
CA VAL A 29 23.74 -3.22 -14.89
C VAL A 29 22.60 -2.61 -14.08
N SER A 30 22.87 -1.47 -13.42
CA SER A 30 21.88 -0.80 -12.58
C SER A 30 21.66 0.63 -13.05
N TYR A 31 20.40 1.04 -13.14
CA TYR A 31 19.98 2.41 -13.42
C TYR A 31 19.25 2.98 -12.20
N VAL A 32 19.42 4.26 -11.94
CA VAL A 32 18.80 4.98 -10.83
C VAL A 32 17.29 5.03 -11.01
N ARG A 33 16.85 5.53 -12.17
CA ARG A 33 15.46 5.57 -12.64
C ARG A 33 15.44 5.39 -14.14
N THR A 34 14.34 4.88 -14.67
CA THR A 34 14.18 4.60 -16.09
C THR A 34 12.86 5.18 -16.59
N ALA A 35 12.91 6.07 -17.57
CA ALA A 35 11.74 6.56 -18.28
C ALA A 35 11.18 5.45 -19.19
N TYR A 36 9.91 5.54 -19.58
CA TYR A 36 9.24 4.49 -20.36
C TYR A 36 9.99 4.20 -21.67
N GLU A 37 10.41 5.23 -22.39
CA GLU A 37 11.12 5.14 -23.68
C GLU A 37 12.50 4.52 -23.55
N GLU A 38 13.07 4.52 -22.34
CA GLU A 38 14.40 3.96 -22.06
C GLU A 38 14.33 2.49 -21.62
N ILE A 39 13.14 1.93 -21.30
CA ILE A 39 13.01 0.59 -20.73
C ILE A 39 13.61 -0.44 -21.69
N ALA A 40 13.08 -0.56 -22.91
CA ALA A 40 13.55 -1.54 -23.88
C ALA A 40 15.04 -1.33 -24.28
N PRO A 41 15.52 -0.09 -24.58
CA PRO A 41 16.94 0.15 -24.82
C PRO A 41 17.86 -0.27 -23.68
N ARG A 42 17.44 -0.07 -22.41
CA ARG A 42 18.25 -0.45 -21.23
C ARG A 42 18.24 -1.94 -20.96
N ILE A 43 17.12 -2.62 -21.23
CA ILE A 43 17.05 -4.07 -21.17
C ILE A 43 17.98 -4.69 -22.21
N GLY A 44 17.91 -4.24 -23.47
CA GLY A 44 18.76 -4.69 -24.57
C GLY A 44 18.74 -6.22 -24.72
N ASP A 45 19.90 -6.85 -24.55
CA ASP A 45 20.09 -8.29 -24.65
C ASP A 45 19.96 -9.06 -23.32
N ALA A 46 19.54 -8.39 -22.23
CA ALA A 46 19.45 -8.99 -20.91
C ALA A 46 18.39 -10.10 -20.83
N ASN A 47 18.65 -11.09 -19.97
CA ASN A 47 17.74 -12.20 -19.70
C ASN A 47 16.87 -11.96 -18.48
N ILE A 48 17.30 -11.07 -17.60
CA ILE A 48 16.71 -10.84 -16.28
C ILE A 48 16.52 -9.33 -16.11
N VAL A 49 15.31 -8.95 -15.65
CA VAL A 49 14.99 -7.55 -15.31
C VAL A 49 14.45 -7.49 -13.88
N LEU A 50 14.91 -6.51 -13.12
CA LEU A 50 14.33 -6.13 -11.83
C LEU A 50 13.80 -4.70 -11.93
N LEU A 51 12.57 -4.51 -11.45
CA LEU A 51 11.87 -3.23 -11.56
C LEU A 51 10.90 -3.02 -10.38
N ASN A 52 10.47 -1.80 -10.15
CA ASN A 52 9.43 -1.42 -9.18
C ASN A 52 8.22 -0.80 -9.86
N LYS A 53 8.35 0.43 -10.38
CA LYS A 53 7.26 1.21 -11.01
C LYS A 53 7.28 1.22 -12.53
N CYS A 54 8.38 0.79 -13.16
CA CYS A 54 8.46 0.67 -14.60
C CYS A 54 7.37 -0.25 -15.15
N ARG A 55 6.80 0.12 -16.30
CA ARG A 55 5.83 -0.74 -16.99
C ARG A 55 6.52 -1.86 -17.73
N MET A 56 5.85 -3.00 -17.82
CA MET A 56 6.24 -4.12 -18.69
C MET A 56 5.00 -4.54 -19.47
N ASP A 57 4.90 -4.12 -20.70
CA ASP A 57 3.77 -4.37 -21.58
C ASP A 57 4.21 -5.06 -22.89
N GLU A 58 3.25 -5.34 -23.75
CA GLU A 58 3.50 -6.01 -25.03
C GLU A 58 4.54 -5.31 -25.90
N GLU A 59 4.52 -3.95 -25.94
CA GLU A 59 5.45 -3.17 -26.75
C GLU A 59 6.91 -3.32 -26.27
N ILE A 60 7.13 -3.31 -24.96
CA ILE A 60 8.46 -3.52 -24.37
C ILE A 60 8.92 -4.97 -24.61
N LEU A 61 8.03 -5.95 -24.41
CA LEU A 61 8.36 -7.37 -24.53
C LEU A 61 8.76 -7.74 -25.96
N GLN A 62 8.09 -7.17 -26.98
CA GLN A 62 8.44 -7.37 -28.39
C GLN A 62 9.87 -6.92 -28.72
N GLN A 63 10.36 -5.88 -28.05
CA GLN A 63 11.71 -5.35 -28.24
C GLN A 63 12.79 -6.11 -27.44
N CYS A 64 12.40 -6.98 -26.50
CA CYS A 64 13.29 -7.69 -25.58
C CYS A 64 13.20 -9.22 -25.73
N PRO A 65 13.53 -9.81 -26.91
CA PRO A 65 13.32 -11.25 -27.20
C PRO A 65 14.17 -12.19 -26.34
N ASN A 66 15.23 -11.70 -25.70
CA ASN A 66 16.10 -12.48 -24.83
C ASN A 66 15.65 -12.50 -23.36
N LEU A 67 14.64 -11.69 -22.99
CA LEU A 67 14.12 -11.61 -21.64
C LEU A 67 13.43 -12.94 -21.25
N LYS A 68 13.74 -13.45 -20.06
CA LYS A 68 13.20 -14.71 -19.53
C LYS A 68 12.60 -14.58 -18.17
N TRP A 69 13.00 -13.57 -17.40
CA TRP A 69 12.52 -13.40 -16.03
C TRP A 69 12.43 -11.92 -15.66
N VAL A 70 11.33 -11.57 -15.01
CA VAL A 70 11.08 -10.25 -14.43
C VAL A 70 10.83 -10.42 -12.93
N GLY A 71 11.65 -9.78 -12.11
CA GLY A 71 11.42 -9.64 -10.68
C GLY A 71 10.83 -8.25 -10.38
N ILE A 72 9.55 -8.21 -10.04
CA ILE A 72 8.99 -6.98 -9.52
C ILE A 72 9.26 -6.89 -8.02
N ILE A 73 9.98 -5.86 -7.58
CA ILE A 73 10.26 -5.59 -6.16
C ILE A 73 9.05 -4.91 -5.50
N ALA A 74 7.93 -5.60 -5.54
CA ALA A 74 6.66 -5.20 -4.97
C ALA A 74 5.74 -6.42 -4.78
N THR A 75 4.69 -6.28 -3.95
CA THR A 75 3.61 -7.28 -3.88
C THR A 75 2.65 -7.13 -5.06
N GLY A 76 2.27 -5.89 -5.41
CA GLY A 76 1.38 -5.59 -6.54
C GLY A 76 2.10 -5.74 -7.88
N THR A 77 1.34 -6.09 -8.92
CA THR A 77 1.83 -6.28 -10.29
C THR A 77 1.05 -5.45 -11.29
N ASP A 78 0.38 -4.40 -10.83
CA ASP A 78 -0.57 -3.59 -11.61
C ASP A 78 0.09 -2.89 -12.83
N ASN A 79 1.39 -2.73 -12.81
CA ASN A 79 2.20 -2.13 -13.88
C ASN A 79 2.74 -3.15 -14.89
N LEU A 80 2.42 -4.44 -14.75
CA LEU A 80 2.89 -5.51 -15.64
C LEU A 80 1.71 -6.14 -16.39
N ASP A 81 1.87 -6.32 -17.71
CA ASP A 81 0.98 -7.19 -18.49
C ASP A 81 1.42 -8.65 -18.31
N LEU A 82 0.84 -9.29 -17.29
CA LEU A 82 1.18 -10.69 -16.95
C LEU A 82 0.85 -11.67 -18.07
N GLU A 83 -0.20 -11.41 -18.84
CA GLU A 83 -0.61 -12.26 -19.94
C GLU A 83 0.34 -12.10 -21.15
N ALA A 84 0.78 -10.88 -21.44
CA ALA A 84 1.82 -10.66 -22.44
C ALA A 84 3.13 -11.35 -22.01
N CYS A 85 3.56 -11.15 -20.77
CA CYS A 85 4.75 -11.84 -20.24
C CYS A 85 4.65 -13.37 -20.43
N ARG A 86 3.49 -13.96 -20.15
CA ARG A 86 3.25 -15.39 -20.34
C ARG A 86 3.37 -15.80 -21.81
N ARG A 87 2.77 -15.04 -22.73
CA ARG A 87 2.87 -15.32 -24.18
C ARG A 87 4.31 -15.26 -24.70
N HIS A 88 5.12 -14.33 -24.18
CA HIS A 88 6.55 -14.21 -24.52
C HIS A 88 7.45 -15.20 -23.78
N GLY A 89 6.89 -16.07 -22.93
CA GLY A 89 7.69 -17.05 -22.16
C GLY A 89 8.54 -16.42 -21.05
N VAL A 90 8.14 -15.22 -20.58
CA VAL A 90 8.81 -14.48 -19.50
C VAL A 90 8.13 -14.79 -18.18
N ALA A 91 8.86 -15.43 -17.26
CA ALA A 91 8.39 -15.68 -15.90
C ALA A 91 8.40 -14.38 -15.08
N VAL A 92 7.33 -14.09 -14.35
CA VAL A 92 7.22 -12.91 -13.48
C VAL A 92 7.13 -13.36 -12.02
N ALA A 93 8.08 -12.91 -11.19
CA ALA A 93 8.06 -13.13 -9.75
C ALA A 93 7.80 -11.82 -9.00
N ASN A 94 6.88 -11.87 -8.03
CA ASN A 94 6.61 -10.75 -7.12
C ASN A 94 7.17 -11.03 -5.71
N VAL A 95 7.03 -10.06 -4.79
CA VAL A 95 7.48 -10.19 -3.40
C VAL A 95 6.28 -10.11 -2.46
N PRO A 96 5.63 -11.23 -2.14
CA PRO A 96 4.49 -11.23 -1.22
C PRO A 96 4.93 -11.09 0.23
N GLY A 97 4.15 -10.36 1.02
CA GLY A 97 4.23 -10.35 2.48
C GLY A 97 5.39 -9.58 3.12
N TYR A 98 6.32 -9.01 2.35
CA TYR A 98 7.52 -8.33 2.86
C TYR A 98 7.20 -7.12 3.76
N SER A 99 6.14 -6.39 3.46
CA SER A 99 5.73 -5.17 4.14
C SER A 99 4.50 -5.33 5.04
N THR A 100 4.10 -6.56 5.36
CA THR A 100 2.88 -6.82 6.14
C THR A 100 2.82 -5.99 7.42
N TYR A 101 3.88 -6.01 8.21
CA TYR A 101 3.93 -5.29 9.49
C TYR A 101 4.08 -3.80 9.31
N SER A 102 4.89 -3.36 8.35
CA SER A 102 5.11 -1.96 8.01
C SER A 102 3.81 -1.27 7.59
N VAL A 103 3.05 -1.88 6.66
CA VAL A 103 1.78 -1.32 6.17
C VAL A 103 0.71 -1.31 7.28
N ALA A 104 0.62 -2.37 8.07
CA ALA A 104 -0.29 -2.39 9.22
C ALA A 104 0.08 -1.31 10.26
N GLN A 105 1.37 -1.09 10.53
CA GLN A 105 1.86 -0.03 11.40
C GLN A 105 1.51 1.36 10.84
N MET A 106 1.72 1.62 9.55
CA MET A 106 1.34 2.89 8.91
C MET A 106 -0.17 3.14 8.99
N THR A 107 -0.99 2.10 8.77
CA THR A 107 -2.44 2.21 8.92
C THR A 107 -2.82 2.71 10.31
N PHE A 108 -2.20 2.18 11.38
CA PHE A 108 -2.44 2.63 12.75
C PHE A 108 -1.75 3.95 13.07
N SER A 109 -0.63 4.27 12.43
CA SER A 109 0.01 5.59 12.53
C SER A 109 -0.94 6.69 12.05
N LEU A 110 -1.57 6.50 10.89
CA LEU A 110 -2.59 7.40 10.35
C LEU A 110 -3.81 7.48 11.28
N LEU A 111 -4.32 6.34 11.75
CA LEU A 111 -5.45 6.30 12.69
C LEU A 111 -5.14 7.05 13.98
N LEU A 112 -3.99 6.80 14.59
CA LEU A 112 -3.60 7.46 15.84
C LEU A 112 -3.29 8.95 15.64
N ALA A 113 -2.76 9.35 14.50
CA ALA A 113 -2.59 10.77 14.15
C ALA A 113 -3.94 11.49 14.07
N ILE A 114 -4.98 10.83 13.55
CA ILE A 114 -6.35 11.32 13.55
C ILE A 114 -6.89 11.40 14.97
N CYS A 115 -6.81 10.30 15.72
CA CYS A 115 -7.48 10.19 17.02
C CYS A 115 -6.82 10.99 18.13
N GLN A 116 -5.49 11.14 18.13
CA GLN A 116 -4.72 11.74 19.25
C GLN A 116 -4.16 13.13 18.95
N CYS A 117 -4.06 13.52 17.67
CA CYS A 117 -3.52 14.82 17.25
C CYS A 117 -2.13 15.14 17.85
N ALA A 118 -1.33 14.14 18.20
CA ALA A 118 -0.09 14.30 18.98
C ALA A 118 0.92 15.26 18.32
N GLU A 119 1.07 15.20 16.99
CA GLU A 119 1.97 16.10 16.26
C GLU A 119 1.48 17.56 16.32
N ARG A 120 0.18 17.80 16.19
CA ARG A 120 -0.40 19.15 16.30
C ARG A 120 -0.19 19.74 17.69
N TYR A 121 -0.40 18.95 18.75
CA TYR A 121 -0.12 19.38 20.12
C TYR A 121 1.40 19.59 20.35
N ASN A 122 2.27 18.71 19.87
CA ASN A 122 3.72 18.91 19.96
C ASN A 122 4.16 20.24 19.30
N ARG A 123 3.61 20.55 18.13
CA ARG A 123 3.89 21.82 17.45
C ARG A 123 3.41 23.01 18.28
N ALA A 124 2.19 22.97 18.80
CA ALA A 124 1.64 24.05 19.64
C ALA A 124 2.47 24.27 20.91
N VAL A 125 2.88 23.20 21.60
CA VAL A 125 3.75 23.29 22.78
C VAL A 125 5.09 23.92 22.42
N LYS A 126 5.74 23.50 21.33
CA LYS A 126 7.03 24.07 20.88
C LYS A 126 6.93 25.54 20.44
N GLN A 127 5.77 25.97 20.00
CA GLN A 127 5.48 27.37 19.66
C GLN A 127 5.13 28.23 20.89
N GLY A 128 5.17 27.66 22.11
CA GLY A 128 4.87 28.37 23.36
C GLY A 128 3.38 28.60 23.60
N CYS A 129 2.50 27.85 22.91
CA CYS A 129 1.04 28.00 23.09
C CYS A 129 0.54 27.39 24.41
N TRP A 130 1.35 26.61 25.13
CA TRP A 130 0.96 26.00 26.41
C TRP A 130 1.44 26.88 27.57
N GLN A 131 0.55 27.65 28.16
CA GLN A 131 0.84 28.60 29.25
C GLN A 131 -0.09 28.34 30.43
N LEU A 132 0.44 28.42 31.65
CA LEU A 132 -0.29 28.11 32.88
C LEU A 132 -1.40 29.13 33.21
N ASP A 133 -1.18 30.37 32.81
CA ASP A 133 -2.09 31.51 33.05
C ASP A 133 -3.18 31.66 31.98
N ILE A 134 -3.09 30.90 30.89
CA ILE A 134 -4.08 30.83 29.80
C ILE A 134 -4.40 29.35 29.49
N PRO A 135 -5.27 28.71 30.27
CA PRO A 135 -5.57 27.26 30.08
C PRO A 135 -6.06 26.88 28.69
N GLU A 136 -6.71 27.81 27.98
CA GLU A 136 -7.29 27.61 26.65
C GLU A 136 -6.29 27.93 25.51
N SER A 137 -5.05 28.28 25.84
CA SER A 137 -4.04 28.74 24.89
C SER A 137 -3.69 27.74 23.78
N ILE A 138 -3.84 26.44 24.05
CA ILE A 138 -3.62 25.38 23.03
C ILE A 138 -4.85 25.14 22.17
N GLY A 139 -6.05 25.41 22.69
CA GLY A 139 -7.31 24.96 22.10
C GLY A 139 -7.45 23.43 22.16
N LEU A 140 -8.61 22.94 22.56
CA LEU A 140 -8.86 21.50 22.57
C LEU A 140 -9.20 21.02 21.18
N LEU A 141 -8.35 20.12 20.65
CA LEU A 141 -8.66 19.37 19.44
C LEU A 141 -9.52 18.17 19.82
N PRO A 142 -10.56 17.83 19.05
CA PRO A 142 -11.34 16.63 19.30
C PRO A 142 -10.42 15.39 19.29
N GLN A 143 -10.43 14.65 20.39
CA GLN A 143 -9.72 13.39 20.50
C GLN A 143 -10.74 12.24 20.52
N MET A 144 -10.34 11.07 20.05
CA MET A 144 -11.17 9.87 20.01
C MET A 144 -10.44 8.72 20.70
N GLU A 145 -11.18 8.02 21.58
CA GLU A 145 -10.74 6.76 22.15
C GLU A 145 -11.14 5.60 21.22
N LEU A 146 -10.23 4.66 21.00
CA LEU A 146 -10.47 3.50 20.13
C LEU A 146 -11.20 2.36 20.83
N TYR A 147 -11.09 2.24 22.16
CA TYR A 147 -11.74 1.21 22.94
C TYR A 147 -13.24 1.20 22.69
N GLY A 148 -13.79 -0.01 22.43
CA GLY A 148 -15.23 -0.20 22.17
C GLY A 148 -15.71 0.30 20.80
N LYS A 149 -14.84 0.85 19.94
CA LYS A 149 -15.17 1.21 18.55
C LYS A 149 -15.16 -0.01 17.65
N THR A 150 -15.89 0.05 16.54
CA THR A 150 -15.95 -0.99 15.53
C THR A 150 -14.97 -0.69 14.39
N TYR A 151 -13.99 -1.56 14.21
CA TYR A 151 -12.99 -1.48 13.14
C TYR A 151 -13.38 -2.41 11.99
N GLY A 152 -13.70 -1.83 10.84
CA GLY A 152 -14.06 -2.53 9.61
C GLY A 152 -12.83 -2.81 8.76
N VAL A 153 -12.63 -4.04 8.35
CA VAL A 153 -11.55 -4.50 7.47
C VAL A 153 -12.14 -4.98 6.15
N TYR A 154 -11.83 -4.29 5.06
CA TYR A 154 -12.16 -4.79 3.72
C TYR A 154 -10.94 -5.40 3.05
N GLY A 155 -10.95 -6.75 2.87
CA GLY A 155 -9.81 -7.54 2.40
C GLY A 155 -9.02 -8.15 3.56
N TYR A 156 -9.02 -9.50 3.68
CA TYR A 156 -8.47 -10.23 4.82
C TYR A 156 -7.26 -11.09 4.44
N GLY A 157 -6.30 -10.45 3.73
CA GLY A 157 -4.96 -10.99 3.46
C GLY A 157 -4.02 -10.79 4.66
N SER A 158 -2.72 -10.94 4.46
CA SER A 158 -1.71 -10.79 5.52
C SER A 158 -1.78 -9.44 6.24
N ILE A 159 -1.92 -8.34 5.48
CA ILE A 159 -2.00 -6.97 6.03
C ILE A 159 -3.32 -6.79 6.79
N GLY A 160 -4.47 -7.14 6.19
CA GLY A 160 -5.78 -7.00 6.84
C GLY A 160 -5.87 -7.82 8.14
N ARG A 161 -5.32 -9.03 8.18
CA ARG A 161 -5.24 -9.85 9.39
C ARG A 161 -4.36 -9.21 10.46
N GLN A 162 -3.20 -8.66 10.08
CA GLN A 162 -2.33 -7.98 11.03
C GLN A 162 -2.98 -6.69 11.55
N SER A 163 -3.66 -5.93 10.70
CA SER A 163 -4.42 -4.75 11.09
C SER A 163 -5.55 -5.09 12.08
N ALA A 164 -6.30 -6.16 11.81
CA ALA A 164 -7.33 -6.68 12.72
C ALA A 164 -6.78 -7.06 14.10
N ARG A 165 -5.60 -7.71 14.17
CA ARG A 165 -4.93 -8.05 15.43
C ARG A 165 -4.58 -6.81 16.25
N ILE A 166 -4.07 -5.76 15.60
CA ILE A 166 -3.73 -4.50 16.25
C ILE A 166 -5.01 -3.82 16.76
N ALA A 167 -6.09 -3.77 15.95
CA ALA A 167 -7.37 -3.20 16.35
C ALA A 167 -7.91 -3.87 17.62
N ARG A 168 -7.88 -5.21 17.67
CA ARG A 168 -8.31 -5.97 18.85
C ARG A 168 -7.46 -5.67 20.08
N ALA A 169 -6.15 -5.46 19.92
CA ALA A 169 -5.26 -5.07 21.03
C ALA A 169 -5.61 -3.69 21.60
N PHE A 170 -6.25 -2.81 20.81
CA PHE A 170 -6.84 -1.54 21.27
C PHE A 170 -8.25 -1.72 21.89
N GLY A 171 -8.77 -2.95 22.00
CA GLY A 171 -10.08 -3.22 22.55
C GLY A 171 -11.23 -2.90 21.59
N MET A 172 -10.96 -2.85 20.28
CA MET A 172 -11.99 -2.63 19.27
C MET A 172 -12.70 -3.94 18.89
N GLU A 173 -13.97 -3.84 18.51
CA GLU A 173 -14.65 -4.89 17.77
C GLU A 173 -14.18 -4.90 16.31
N VAL A 174 -14.00 -6.08 15.71
CA VAL A 174 -13.51 -6.17 14.33
C VAL A 174 -14.51 -6.87 13.43
N LEU A 175 -14.97 -6.15 12.42
CA LEU A 175 -15.80 -6.67 11.32
C LEU A 175 -14.92 -6.85 10.08
N VAL A 176 -15.13 -7.94 9.35
CA VAL A 176 -14.35 -8.29 8.17
C VAL A 176 -15.26 -8.57 6.98
N CYS A 177 -15.01 -7.87 5.88
CA CYS A 177 -15.56 -8.24 4.58
C CYS A 177 -14.42 -8.73 3.67
N THR A 178 -14.53 -9.95 3.17
CA THR A 178 -13.55 -10.56 2.29
C THR A 178 -14.20 -11.50 1.28
N ARG A 179 -13.60 -11.61 0.09
CA ARG A 179 -14.11 -12.48 -0.98
C ARG A 179 -14.19 -13.97 -0.56
N THR A 180 -13.22 -14.42 0.24
CA THR A 180 -13.11 -15.83 0.65
C THR A 180 -12.84 -15.90 2.13
N VAL A 181 -13.79 -16.48 2.87
CA VAL A 181 -13.59 -16.82 4.28
C VAL A 181 -12.95 -18.21 4.33
N ARG A 182 -11.79 -18.32 4.99
CA ARG A 182 -11.06 -19.58 5.14
C ARG A 182 -11.25 -20.16 6.53
N PRO A 183 -11.27 -21.50 6.68
CA PRO A 183 -11.48 -22.13 7.99
C PRO A 183 -10.49 -21.66 9.08
N GLU A 184 -9.24 -21.41 8.71
CA GLU A 184 -8.20 -20.94 9.63
C GLU A 184 -8.47 -19.54 10.23
N TYR A 185 -9.39 -18.77 9.66
CA TYR A 185 -9.77 -17.45 10.18
C TYR A 185 -10.70 -17.51 11.39
N ALA A 186 -11.31 -18.66 11.67
CA ALA A 186 -12.22 -18.82 12.81
C ALA A 186 -11.59 -18.49 14.17
N ALA A 187 -10.27 -18.69 14.30
CA ALA A 187 -9.52 -18.39 15.53
C ALA A 187 -9.13 -16.91 15.67
N ASP A 188 -9.31 -16.08 14.65
CA ASP A 188 -8.85 -14.69 14.67
C ASP A 188 -9.73 -13.79 15.57
N GLY A 189 -10.92 -14.27 16.02
CA GLY A 189 -11.84 -13.55 16.92
C GLY A 189 -12.40 -12.27 16.26
N VAL A 190 -12.81 -12.39 15.00
CA VAL A 190 -13.43 -11.34 14.18
C VAL A 190 -14.79 -11.81 13.68
N GLU A 191 -15.68 -10.88 13.36
CA GLU A 191 -16.98 -11.17 12.75
C GLU A 191 -16.91 -10.96 11.22
N PHE A 192 -17.28 -11.98 10.44
CA PHE A 192 -17.38 -11.85 8.99
C PHE A 192 -18.76 -11.36 8.57
N VAL A 193 -18.79 -10.29 7.77
CA VAL A 193 -20.02 -9.64 7.32
C VAL A 193 -19.95 -9.32 5.82
N ASP A 194 -21.12 -9.04 5.21
CA ASP A 194 -21.19 -8.45 3.89
C ASP A 194 -20.74 -6.98 3.87
N TYR A 195 -20.54 -6.43 2.66
CA TYR A 195 -20.03 -5.08 2.48
C TYR A 195 -20.99 -4.00 3.02
N ASP A 196 -22.29 -4.17 2.80
CA ASP A 196 -23.28 -3.19 3.24
C ASP A 196 -23.37 -3.15 4.78
N THR A 197 -23.35 -4.30 5.44
CA THR A 197 -23.25 -4.43 6.89
C THR A 197 -21.95 -3.81 7.43
N LEU A 198 -20.82 -4.05 6.77
CA LEU A 198 -19.54 -3.45 7.15
C LEU A 198 -19.62 -1.92 7.14
N LEU A 199 -20.13 -1.31 6.07
CA LEU A 199 -20.28 0.15 5.94
C LEU A 199 -21.16 0.74 7.05
N ARG A 200 -22.29 0.12 7.33
CA ARG A 200 -23.25 0.64 8.33
C ARG A 200 -22.77 0.52 9.78
N ARG A 201 -21.97 -0.51 10.09
CA ARG A 201 -21.61 -0.83 11.46
C ARG A 201 -20.27 -0.29 11.90
N CYS A 202 -19.31 -0.09 10.99
CA CYS A 202 -17.97 0.34 11.38
C CYS A 202 -17.90 1.84 11.72
N ASP A 203 -17.08 2.17 12.71
CA ASP A 203 -16.66 3.54 13.03
C ASP A 203 -15.41 3.91 12.24
N ILE A 204 -14.57 2.94 11.95
CA ILE A 204 -13.36 3.06 11.12
C ILE A 204 -13.41 1.98 10.04
N LEU A 205 -13.30 2.37 8.77
CA LEU A 205 -13.15 1.45 7.63
C LEU A 205 -11.71 1.47 7.13
N SER A 206 -11.07 0.31 7.05
CA SER A 206 -9.70 0.16 6.55
C SER A 206 -9.64 -0.79 5.36
N LEU A 207 -9.01 -0.33 4.27
CA LEU A 207 -8.94 -1.04 3.01
C LEU A 207 -7.62 -1.80 2.88
N HIS A 208 -7.71 -3.12 2.60
CA HIS A 208 -6.56 -4.04 2.48
C HIS A 208 -6.73 -5.04 1.33
N CYS A 209 -7.39 -4.61 0.26
CA CYS A 209 -7.60 -5.44 -0.93
C CYS A 209 -6.84 -4.88 -2.15
N PRO A 210 -6.56 -5.69 -3.19
CA PRO A 210 -6.03 -5.19 -4.45
C PRO A 210 -7.08 -4.39 -5.23
N ALA A 211 -6.63 -3.50 -6.12
CA ALA A 211 -7.47 -2.86 -7.10
C ALA A 211 -7.72 -3.83 -8.27
N THR A 212 -8.96 -4.26 -8.43
CA THR A 212 -9.45 -5.11 -9.52
C THR A 212 -10.64 -4.43 -10.20
N PRO A 213 -11.11 -4.92 -11.34
CA PRO A 213 -12.36 -4.38 -11.93
C PRO A 213 -13.55 -4.36 -10.95
N GLN A 214 -13.61 -5.31 -10.00
CA GLN A 214 -14.69 -5.42 -9.01
C GLN A 214 -14.50 -4.51 -7.78
N THR A 215 -13.26 -4.08 -7.48
CA THR A 215 -12.95 -3.27 -6.29
C THR A 215 -12.57 -1.82 -6.63
N ARG A 216 -12.41 -1.49 -7.90
CA ARG A 216 -12.17 -0.13 -8.35
C ARG A 216 -13.39 0.76 -8.05
N GLY A 217 -13.17 1.89 -7.38
CA GLY A 217 -14.23 2.78 -6.92
C GLY A 217 -15.17 2.14 -5.89
N LEU A 218 -14.66 1.17 -5.12
CA LEU A 218 -15.40 0.49 -4.06
C LEU A 218 -16.02 1.46 -3.06
N VAL A 219 -15.24 2.48 -2.65
CA VAL A 219 -15.70 3.55 -1.77
C VAL A 219 -16.01 4.77 -2.60
N ASN A 220 -17.23 4.84 -3.08
CA ASN A 220 -17.82 5.95 -3.84
C ASN A 220 -18.83 6.72 -2.97
N ALA A 221 -19.52 7.71 -3.55
CA ALA A 221 -20.50 8.54 -2.84
C ALA A 221 -21.63 7.70 -2.19
N GLU A 222 -22.10 6.62 -2.85
CA GLU A 222 -23.15 5.75 -2.30
C GLU A 222 -22.64 4.97 -1.08
N ALA A 223 -21.41 4.43 -1.16
CA ALA A 223 -20.79 3.73 -0.05
C ALA A 223 -20.55 4.66 1.15
N LEU A 224 -20.03 5.88 0.89
CA LEU A 224 -19.81 6.89 1.93
C LEU A 224 -21.12 7.31 2.61
N ALA A 225 -22.22 7.45 1.87
CA ALA A 225 -23.53 7.77 2.43
C ALA A 225 -24.10 6.67 3.37
N LYS A 226 -23.64 5.42 3.21
CA LYS A 226 -24.04 4.29 4.09
C LYS A 226 -23.21 4.20 5.36
N MET A 227 -22.05 4.83 5.41
CA MET A 227 -21.20 4.84 6.60
C MET A 227 -21.83 5.67 7.72
N LYS A 228 -21.41 5.43 8.94
CA LYS A 228 -21.83 6.27 10.08
C LYS A 228 -21.36 7.71 9.85
N PRO A 229 -22.19 8.72 10.16
CA PRO A 229 -21.74 10.12 10.15
C PRO A 229 -20.50 10.28 11.05
N GLY A 230 -19.46 10.95 10.53
CA GLY A 230 -18.19 11.15 11.23
C GLY A 230 -17.28 9.93 11.27
N ALA A 231 -17.56 8.86 10.50
CA ALA A 231 -16.68 7.71 10.39
C ALA A 231 -15.30 8.07 9.82
N ILE A 232 -14.33 7.21 10.05
CA ILE A 232 -12.95 7.34 9.53
C ILE A 232 -12.75 6.32 8.40
N LEU A 233 -12.14 6.78 7.29
CA LEU A 233 -11.70 5.92 6.20
C LEU A 233 -10.17 5.88 6.17
N LEU A 234 -9.58 4.67 6.07
CA LEU A 234 -8.14 4.44 5.95
C LEU A 234 -7.84 3.69 4.65
N ASN A 235 -6.94 4.24 3.83
CA ASN A 235 -6.51 3.60 2.59
C ASN A 235 -4.98 3.57 2.47
N THR A 236 -4.39 2.49 2.93
CA THR A 236 -2.98 2.15 2.72
C THR A 236 -2.80 1.04 1.67
N ALA A 237 -3.82 0.81 0.85
CA ALA A 237 -3.83 -0.26 -0.17
C ALA A 237 -3.59 0.31 -1.58
N ARG A 238 -4.63 0.81 -2.24
CA ARG A 238 -4.56 1.37 -3.61
C ARG A 238 -5.51 2.56 -3.74
N GLY A 239 -5.04 3.65 -4.35
CA GLY A 239 -5.89 4.83 -4.62
C GLY A 239 -7.14 4.51 -5.40
N ALA A 240 -7.03 3.64 -6.40
CA ALA A 240 -8.16 3.25 -7.26
C ALA A 240 -9.33 2.55 -6.54
N LEU A 241 -9.21 2.24 -5.24
CA LEU A 241 -10.31 1.69 -4.42
C LEU A 241 -11.32 2.77 -4.03
N VAL A 242 -10.94 4.04 -4.06
CA VAL A 242 -11.78 5.15 -3.63
C VAL A 242 -12.04 6.12 -4.78
N ASP A 243 -13.17 6.79 -4.72
CA ASP A 243 -13.47 7.98 -5.50
C ASP A 243 -13.02 9.20 -4.66
N GLU A 244 -11.87 9.79 -5.04
CA GLU A 244 -11.24 10.88 -4.29
C GLU A 244 -12.09 12.15 -4.23
N GLU A 245 -12.87 12.44 -5.28
CA GLU A 245 -13.83 13.55 -5.32
C GLU A 245 -14.97 13.32 -4.33
N ALA A 246 -15.53 12.11 -4.32
CA ALA A 246 -16.58 11.74 -3.37
C ALA A 246 -16.06 11.77 -1.92
N VAL A 247 -14.83 11.33 -1.68
CA VAL A 247 -14.19 11.41 -0.35
C VAL A 247 -14.04 12.86 0.09
N ALA A 248 -13.52 13.75 -0.77
CA ALA A 248 -13.38 15.18 -0.46
C ALA A 248 -14.74 15.82 -0.14
N ALA A 249 -15.76 15.54 -0.95
CA ALA A 249 -17.12 16.04 -0.69
C ALA A 249 -17.71 15.51 0.64
N ALA A 250 -17.45 14.25 0.98
CA ALA A 250 -17.90 13.65 2.24
C ALA A 250 -17.18 14.24 3.45
N LEU A 251 -15.88 14.54 3.34
CA LEU A 251 -15.12 15.27 4.38
C LEU A 251 -15.66 16.69 4.57
N HIS A 252 -15.88 17.41 3.47
CA HIS A 252 -16.39 18.77 3.49
C HIS A 252 -17.78 18.88 4.15
N SER A 253 -18.65 17.92 3.89
CA SER A 253 -20.00 17.85 4.49
C SER A 253 -20.03 17.31 5.92
N GLY A 254 -18.94 16.73 6.43
CA GLY A 254 -18.88 16.03 7.71
C GLY A 254 -19.53 14.64 7.72
N GLN A 255 -20.00 14.12 6.58
CA GLN A 255 -20.46 12.73 6.45
C GLN A 255 -19.30 11.76 6.73
N LEU A 256 -18.10 12.04 6.22
CA LEU A 256 -16.86 11.40 6.63
C LEU A 256 -16.13 12.32 7.62
N GLY A 257 -15.75 11.80 8.78
CA GLY A 257 -15.03 12.57 9.79
C GLY A 257 -13.56 12.80 9.42
N PHE A 258 -12.88 11.75 8.97
CA PHE A 258 -11.47 11.81 8.57
C PHE A 258 -11.13 10.81 7.47
N TYR A 259 -10.12 11.16 6.68
CA TYR A 259 -9.51 10.28 5.71
C TYR A 259 -8.00 10.17 5.95
N GLY A 260 -7.49 8.95 6.18
CA GLY A 260 -6.06 8.64 6.25
C GLY A 260 -5.62 7.85 5.02
N ALA A 261 -4.70 8.39 4.21
CA ALA A 261 -4.29 7.74 2.97
C ALA A 261 -2.78 7.74 2.76
N ASP A 262 -2.29 6.62 2.24
CA ASP A 262 -0.91 6.45 1.77
C ASP A 262 -0.84 6.13 0.26
N ALA A 263 -1.99 5.94 -0.40
CA ALA A 263 -2.08 5.61 -1.82
C ALA A 263 -3.17 6.43 -2.52
N PHE A 264 -2.88 6.89 -3.75
CA PHE A 264 -3.72 7.79 -4.52
C PHE A 264 -4.00 7.27 -5.92
N VAL A 265 -5.06 7.76 -6.56
CA VAL A 265 -5.42 7.40 -7.95
C VAL A 265 -4.31 7.79 -8.92
N THR A 266 -3.75 8.98 -8.72
CA THR A 266 -2.58 9.47 -9.46
C THR A 266 -1.46 9.76 -8.48
N GLU A 267 -0.29 9.19 -8.72
CA GLU A 267 0.90 9.36 -7.91
C GLU A 267 2.08 9.89 -8.74
N PRO A 268 2.75 10.96 -8.29
CA PRO A 268 2.50 11.77 -7.09
C PRO A 268 1.14 12.47 -7.11
N LEU A 269 0.53 12.68 -5.91
CA LEU A 269 -0.78 13.35 -5.78
C LEU A 269 -0.76 14.72 -6.46
N PRO A 270 -1.64 14.97 -7.48
CA PRO A 270 -1.68 16.22 -8.22
C PRO A 270 -1.86 17.45 -7.32
N ARG A 271 -1.37 18.62 -7.79
CA ARG A 271 -1.49 19.87 -7.01
C ARG A 271 -2.95 20.32 -6.85
N GLU A 272 -3.76 20.03 -7.86
CA GLU A 272 -5.19 20.34 -7.96
C GLU A 272 -6.09 19.33 -7.24
N SER A 273 -5.53 18.26 -6.67
CA SER A 273 -6.34 17.28 -5.94
C SER A 273 -7.14 17.91 -4.82
N PRO A 274 -8.46 17.69 -4.75
CA PRO A 274 -9.32 18.27 -3.72
C PRO A 274 -8.93 17.81 -2.31
N LEU A 275 -8.32 16.62 -2.18
CA LEU A 275 -7.87 16.09 -0.89
C LEU A 275 -6.81 16.97 -0.21
N ARG A 276 -6.04 17.75 -0.99
CA ARG A 276 -4.99 18.64 -0.40
C ARG A 276 -5.56 19.80 0.41
N ALA A 277 -6.76 20.23 0.07
CA ALA A 277 -7.44 21.33 0.75
C ALA A 277 -8.22 20.87 1.99
N GLU A 278 -8.47 19.56 2.12
CA GLU A 278 -9.30 19.03 3.21
C GLU A 278 -8.52 18.93 4.53
N PRO A 279 -8.91 19.68 5.57
CA PRO A 279 -8.20 19.73 6.84
C PRO A 279 -8.31 18.41 7.63
N HIS A 280 -9.27 17.56 7.29
CA HIS A 280 -9.52 16.26 7.88
C HIS A 280 -8.91 15.09 7.07
N ALA A 281 -8.09 15.41 6.05
CA ALA A 281 -7.29 14.42 5.33
C ALA A 281 -5.86 14.38 5.90
N ILE A 282 -5.36 13.18 6.22
CA ILE A 282 -3.96 12.92 6.57
C ILE A 282 -3.37 12.06 5.47
N LEU A 283 -2.41 12.63 4.73
CA LEU A 283 -1.88 12.06 3.49
C LEU A 283 -0.39 11.79 3.60
N THR A 284 0.06 10.61 3.21
CA THR A 284 1.47 10.22 3.14
C THR A 284 1.83 9.75 1.72
N PRO A 285 3.08 9.93 1.25
CA PRO A 285 3.44 9.79 -0.16
C PRO A 285 3.79 8.35 -0.57
N HIS A 286 2.91 7.39 -0.28
CA HIS A 286 3.03 5.96 -0.58
C HIS A 286 4.31 5.34 0.00
N ILE A 287 4.48 5.52 1.31
CA ILE A 287 5.66 5.10 2.09
C ILE A 287 5.35 4.02 3.14
N ALA A 288 4.14 3.49 3.19
CA ALA A 288 3.75 2.49 4.18
C ALA A 288 4.64 1.23 4.18
N TRP A 289 5.35 0.97 3.09
CA TRP A 289 6.18 -0.20 2.86
C TRP A 289 7.70 0.06 2.96
N THR A 290 8.14 1.27 3.29
CA THR A 290 9.55 1.70 3.20
C THR A 290 10.32 1.65 4.51
N THR A 291 9.85 0.91 5.52
CA THR A 291 10.66 0.71 6.74
C THR A 291 11.91 -0.10 6.41
N ARG A 292 13.00 0.12 7.14
CA ARG A 292 14.27 -0.60 6.95
C ARG A 292 14.07 -2.11 6.92
N GLU A 293 13.27 -2.63 7.84
CA GLU A 293 12.98 -4.06 7.96
C GLU A 293 12.19 -4.57 6.75
N ALA A 294 11.23 -3.79 6.26
CA ALA A 294 10.47 -4.15 5.06
C ALA A 294 11.36 -4.13 3.81
N LEU A 295 12.24 -3.14 3.66
CA LEU A 295 13.19 -3.08 2.54
C LEU A 295 14.20 -4.23 2.59
N GLN A 296 14.69 -4.62 3.78
CA GLN A 296 15.55 -5.79 3.93
C GLN A 296 14.81 -7.07 3.53
N ASN A 297 13.59 -7.30 4.04
CA ASN A 297 12.76 -8.44 3.66
C ASN A 297 12.48 -8.48 2.15
N LEU A 298 12.24 -7.31 1.55
CA LEU A 298 12.03 -7.15 0.11
C LEU A 298 13.22 -7.70 -0.67
N MET A 299 14.44 -7.29 -0.30
CA MET A 299 15.66 -7.69 -0.99
C MET A 299 16.01 -9.15 -0.76
N ASP A 300 15.79 -9.67 0.46
CA ASP A 300 15.99 -11.08 0.79
C ASP A 300 15.08 -12.00 -0.04
N ILE A 301 13.79 -11.65 -0.14
CA ILE A 301 12.83 -12.42 -0.95
C ILE A 301 13.15 -12.28 -2.44
N THR A 302 13.48 -11.07 -2.91
CA THR A 302 13.87 -10.83 -4.32
C THR A 302 15.07 -11.69 -4.71
N THR A 303 16.11 -11.71 -3.87
CA THR A 303 17.31 -12.53 -4.08
C THR A 303 16.97 -14.02 -4.09
N ARG A 304 16.10 -14.48 -3.18
CA ARG A 304 15.64 -15.88 -3.13
C ARG A 304 14.82 -16.24 -4.37
N ASN A 305 13.90 -15.38 -4.81
CA ASN A 305 13.12 -15.61 -6.04
C ASN A 305 14.03 -15.80 -7.26
N LEU A 306 15.03 -14.94 -7.41
CA LEU A 306 16.00 -15.05 -8.50
C LEU A 306 16.79 -16.35 -8.40
N ARG A 307 17.28 -16.70 -7.20
CA ARG A 307 18.05 -17.94 -6.98
C ARG A 307 17.22 -19.17 -7.34
N THR A 308 16.01 -19.29 -6.81
CA THR A 308 15.15 -20.45 -7.06
C THR A 308 14.73 -20.57 -8.52
N TRP A 309 14.56 -19.43 -9.21
CA TRP A 309 14.31 -19.45 -10.66
C TRP A 309 15.54 -19.94 -11.45
N LEU A 310 16.74 -19.50 -11.11
CA LEU A 310 18.00 -19.96 -11.74
C LEU A 310 18.22 -21.48 -11.52
N GLU A 311 17.74 -22.01 -10.40
CA GLU A 311 17.78 -23.44 -10.06
C GLU A 311 16.62 -24.25 -10.71
N GLY A 312 15.72 -23.62 -11.46
CA GLY A 312 14.60 -24.25 -12.15
C GLY A 312 13.34 -24.45 -11.30
N ASN A 313 13.30 -23.93 -10.06
CA ASN A 313 12.18 -24.14 -9.12
C ASN A 313 11.23 -22.93 -8.98
N GLY A 314 11.58 -21.76 -9.42
CA GLY A 314 10.83 -20.49 -9.46
C GLY A 314 9.77 -20.29 -8.38
N GLU A 315 10.11 -19.62 -7.27
CA GLU A 315 9.16 -19.22 -6.24
C GLU A 315 8.40 -17.94 -6.64
N HIS A 316 7.19 -17.76 -6.10
CA HIS A 316 6.35 -16.57 -6.28
C HIS A 316 6.09 -16.14 -7.74
N ILE A 317 6.12 -17.11 -8.68
CA ILE A 317 5.77 -16.86 -10.08
C ILE A 317 4.26 -16.62 -10.18
N VAL A 318 3.86 -15.43 -10.67
CA VAL A 318 2.47 -14.95 -10.69
C VAL A 318 1.76 -15.10 -12.03
N ASN A 319 2.46 -15.51 -13.09
CA ASN A 319 1.93 -15.67 -14.46
C ASN A 319 2.10 -17.09 -15.03
N ARG A 320 2.02 -18.12 -14.17
CA ARG A 320 2.03 -19.53 -14.56
C ARG A 320 0.85 -19.91 -15.44
#